data_50e70ab91d94b730c6ecd98392366b15
#
_entry.id   50e70ab91d94b730c6ecd98392366b15
#
_cell.length_a   1.000
_cell.length_b   1.000
_cell.length_c   1.000
_cell.angle_alpha   90.00
_cell.angle_beta   90.00
_cell.angle_gamma   90.00
#
_symmetry.space_group_name_H-M   'P 1'
#
loop_
_entity.id
_entity.type
_entity.pdbx_description
1 polymer ?
#
loop_
_entity_poly.entity_id
_entity_poly.type
_entity_poly.pdbx_seq_one_letter_code
_entity_poly.pdbx_strand_id
1 'polypeptide(L)'
;QWEEQPSNEGQKWIVQDAGNGYYSIISKLNGLYLTVGGNGANCDLMYVENPTGGDNQKFQIIESGVPQGEKIVEEGTYKIVLANAPTQSLTVENGSTEDGANVHIWEYKNNPQQQFELVYNEDGYYEIIPTNSGKRLDVVGYGNESNVDQWADNGGNDNQRWVIRKSKAGNYNIVSKRDSLYLDAYQSSSENGTNIQVYEQSGGNGQEFKLEKIENKSEKILEDGVYKIAPQANTNI
;
A
#
# COMPACT_ATOMS: atom_id res chain seq x y z
N GLN A 1 -20.30 17.17 -2.99
CA GLN A 1 -20.02 16.31 -4.15
C GLN A 1 -21.34 15.98 -4.85
N TRP A 2 -21.40 16.15 -6.16
CA TRP A 2 -22.60 15.91 -6.98
C TRP A 2 -22.28 14.80 -7.97
N GLU A 3 -23.31 14.07 -8.43
CA GLU A 3 -23.16 13.07 -9.48
C GLU A 3 -22.58 13.70 -10.76
N GLU A 4 -21.79 12.94 -11.50
CA GLU A 4 -21.21 13.41 -12.75
C GLU A 4 -22.30 13.72 -13.77
N GLN A 5 -22.26 14.93 -14.32
CA GLN A 5 -23.14 15.38 -15.39
C GLN A 5 -22.28 15.84 -16.58
N PRO A 6 -22.03 14.98 -17.58
CA PRO A 6 -21.08 15.25 -18.65
C PRO A 6 -21.34 16.55 -19.44
N SER A 7 -22.60 17.02 -19.48
CA SER A 7 -23.00 18.27 -20.12
C SER A 7 -22.87 19.51 -19.22
N ASN A 8 -22.59 19.35 -17.93
CA ASN A 8 -22.55 20.46 -16.98
C ASN A 8 -21.17 21.12 -16.97
N GLU A 9 -21.06 22.30 -17.58
CA GLU A 9 -19.81 23.08 -17.60
C GLU A 9 -19.33 23.48 -16.18
N GLY A 10 -20.23 23.52 -15.19
CA GLY A 10 -19.88 23.79 -13.79
C GLY A 10 -19.08 22.68 -13.11
N GLN A 11 -19.01 21.51 -13.72
CA GLN A 11 -18.19 20.38 -13.27
C GLN A 11 -16.87 20.22 -14.04
N LYS A 12 -16.61 21.12 -15.00
CA LYS A 12 -15.41 21.05 -15.85
C LYS A 12 -14.39 22.10 -15.48
N TRP A 13 -13.15 21.71 -15.49
CA TRP A 13 -12.04 22.55 -15.12
C TRP A 13 -10.96 22.53 -16.20
N ILE A 14 -10.29 23.65 -16.38
CA ILE A 14 -9.10 23.78 -17.23
C ILE A 14 -7.90 23.79 -16.28
N VAL A 15 -6.92 22.94 -16.54
CA VAL A 15 -5.66 22.91 -15.81
C VAL A 15 -4.62 23.61 -16.69
N GLN A 16 -4.05 24.69 -16.21
CA GLN A 16 -3.09 25.52 -16.93
C GLN A 16 -1.76 25.58 -16.17
N ASP A 17 -0.65 25.41 -16.87
CA ASP A 17 0.68 25.56 -16.28
C ASP A 17 0.86 26.99 -15.72
N ALA A 18 1.23 27.08 -14.47
CA ALA A 18 1.54 28.33 -13.75
C ALA A 18 3.04 28.51 -13.49
N GLY A 19 3.86 27.62 -14.05
CA GLY A 19 5.32 27.63 -13.91
C GLY A 19 5.82 26.96 -12.62
N ASN A 20 7.09 26.57 -12.60
CA ASN A 20 7.77 25.95 -11.46
C ASN A 20 7.11 24.66 -10.92
N GLY A 21 6.40 23.91 -11.76
CA GLY A 21 5.70 22.69 -11.36
C GLY A 21 4.35 22.94 -10.66
N TYR A 22 3.83 24.17 -10.75
CA TYR A 22 2.51 24.53 -10.28
C TYR A 22 1.53 24.73 -11.43
N TYR A 23 0.24 24.58 -11.11
CA TYR A 23 -0.87 24.71 -12.05
C TYR A 23 -1.95 25.62 -11.48
N SER A 24 -2.61 26.38 -12.37
CA SER A 24 -3.86 27.03 -12.06
C SER A 24 -5.03 26.14 -12.49
N ILE A 25 -6.06 26.08 -11.67
CA ILE A 25 -7.30 25.31 -11.94
C ILE A 25 -8.42 26.32 -12.19
N ILE A 26 -8.95 26.31 -13.40
CA ILE A 26 -9.84 27.36 -13.90
C ILE A 26 -11.21 26.74 -14.21
N SER A 27 -12.28 27.31 -13.67
CA SER A 27 -13.64 26.88 -13.97
C SER A 27 -13.98 27.13 -15.45
N LYS A 28 -14.39 26.09 -16.16
CA LYS A 28 -14.79 26.21 -17.56
C LYS A 28 -16.11 26.98 -17.72
N LEU A 29 -16.95 26.98 -16.69
CA LEU A 29 -18.22 27.69 -16.69
C LEU A 29 -18.08 29.21 -16.79
N ASN A 30 -17.09 29.80 -16.05
CA ASN A 30 -17.02 31.26 -15.90
C ASN A 30 -15.58 31.82 -15.95
N GLY A 31 -14.58 31.00 -16.19
CA GLY A 31 -13.19 31.42 -16.29
C GLY A 31 -12.54 31.85 -14.97
N LEU A 32 -13.21 31.64 -13.85
CA LEU A 32 -12.66 31.97 -12.52
C LEU A 32 -11.67 30.90 -12.05
N TYR A 33 -10.69 31.34 -11.28
CA TYR A 33 -9.60 30.52 -10.74
C TYR A 33 -10.00 29.90 -9.41
N LEU A 34 -9.75 28.60 -9.23
CA LEU A 34 -9.85 27.96 -7.92
C LEU A 34 -8.87 28.66 -6.97
N THR A 35 -9.33 28.97 -5.79
CA THR A 35 -8.60 29.77 -4.80
C THR A 35 -8.76 29.17 -3.41
N VAL A 36 -7.68 29.09 -2.65
CA VAL A 36 -7.70 28.72 -1.24
C VAL A 36 -7.87 29.99 -0.41
N GLY A 37 -8.92 30.05 0.39
CA GLY A 37 -9.13 31.12 1.38
C GLY A 37 -8.26 30.87 2.61
N GLY A 38 -7.71 31.95 3.17
CA GLY A 38 -6.86 31.84 4.35
C GLY A 38 -5.38 31.67 4.03
N ASN A 39 -4.63 31.02 4.90
CA ASN A 39 -3.18 30.88 4.83
C ASN A 39 -2.70 29.44 4.52
N GLY A 40 -3.58 28.59 3.99
CA GLY A 40 -3.26 27.20 3.65
C GLY A 40 -3.27 26.23 4.83
N ALA A 41 -3.86 26.62 5.96
CA ALA A 41 -4.06 25.73 7.09
C ALA A 41 -5.24 24.77 6.86
N ASN A 42 -5.27 23.66 7.59
CA ASN A 42 -6.37 22.69 7.54
C ASN A 42 -7.73 23.38 7.76
N CYS A 43 -8.69 23.09 6.87
CA CYS A 43 -10.05 23.63 6.85
C CYS A 43 -10.22 25.00 6.16
N ASP A 44 -9.27 25.48 5.39
CA ASP A 44 -9.49 26.65 4.53
C ASP A 44 -10.54 26.36 3.45
N LEU A 45 -11.42 27.35 3.23
CA LEU A 45 -12.45 27.23 2.21
C LEU A 45 -11.84 27.35 0.81
N MET A 46 -12.27 26.49 -0.09
CA MET A 46 -11.98 26.63 -1.51
C MET A 46 -13.14 27.34 -2.22
N TYR A 47 -12.83 28.32 -3.02
CA TYR A 47 -13.79 29.06 -3.83
C TYR A 47 -13.20 29.43 -5.18
N VAL A 48 -13.98 30.08 -6.04
CA VAL A 48 -13.49 30.58 -7.32
C VAL A 48 -13.54 32.11 -7.35
N GLU A 49 -12.48 32.76 -7.87
CA GLU A 49 -12.40 34.20 -8.03
C GLU A 49 -11.58 34.60 -9.27
N ASN A 50 -11.52 35.88 -9.56
CA ASN A 50 -10.69 36.41 -10.64
C ASN A 50 -9.19 36.06 -10.43
N PRO A 51 -8.39 35.92 -11.49
CA PRO A 51 -6.99 35.66 -11.37
C PRO A 51 -6.28 36.80 -10.60
N THR A 52 -5.63 36.46 -9.50
CA THR A 52 -4.82 37.39 -8.69
C THR A 52 -3.33 37.23 -8.94
N GLY A 53 -2.92 36.07 -9.50
CA GLY A 53 -1.51 35.66 -9.63
C GLY A 53 -0.88 35.23 -8.31
N GLY A 54 -1.65 35.22 -7.22
CA GLY A 54 -1.20 34.80 -5.89
C GLY A 54 -0.91 33.31 -5.78
N ASP A 55 -0.13 32.93 -4.78
CA ASP A 55 0.22 31.51 -4.56
C ASP A 55 -0.97 30.69 -4.08
N ASN A 56 -2.01 31.32 -3.53
CA ASN A 56 -3.29 30.69 -3.17
C ASN A 56 -4.16 30.27 -4.37
N GLN A 57 -3.71 30.58 -5.61
CA GLN A 57 -4.31 30.12 -6.86
C GLN A 57 -3.39 29.16 -7.66
N LYS A 58 -2.31 28.73 -7.04
CA LYS A 58 -1.32 27.83 -7.64
C LYS A 58 -1.32 26.51 -6.87
N PHE A 59 -1.55 25.45 -7.58
CA PHE A 59 -1.68 24.10 -7.03
C PHE A 59 -0.58 23.22 -7.59
N GLN A 60 0.03 22.44 -6.74
CA GLN A 60 0.83 21.32 -7.19
C GLN A 60 -0.14 20.15 -7.45
N ILE A 61 -0.16 19.65 -8.69
CA ILE A 61 -0.88 18.43 -8.99
C ILE A 61 0.04 17.28 -8.66
N ILE A 62 -0.19 16.71 -7.50
CA ILE A 62 0.47 15.48 -7.08
C ILE A 62 -0.47 14.36 -7.54
N GLU A 63 0.08 13.37 -8.22
CA GLU A 63 -0.69 12.18 -8.58
C GLU A 63 -1.22 11.55 -7.28
N SER A 64 -2.48 11.87 -6.97
CA SER A 64 -3.19 11.28 -5.83
C SER A 64 -4.09 10.17 -6.36
N GLY A 65 -3.89 9.06 -5.88
CA GLY A 65 -4.44 7.81 -6.29
C GLY A 65 -3.24 6.93 -6.60
N VAL A 66 -3.19 5.82 -5.94
CA VAL A 66 -2.22 4.81 -6.34
C VAL A 66 -2.69 4.37 -7.71
N PRO A 67 -2.01 4.73 -8.83
CA PRO A 67 -2.36 4.19 -10.13
C PRO A 67 -2.46 2.68 -9.93
N GLN A 68 -3.36 2.04 -10.66
CA GLN A 68 -3.32 0.58 -10.76
C GLN A 68 -1.85 0.19 -10.86
N GLY A 69 -1.32 -0.48 -9.81
CA GLY A 69 0.10 -0.73 -9.74
C GLY A 69 0.46 -1.73 -10.84
N GLU A 70 1.52 -1.48 -11.56
CA GLU A 70 2.12 -2.54 -12.35
C GLU A 70 2.52 -3.68 -11.43
N LYS A 71 2.37 -4.92 -11.88
CA LYS A 71 2.90 -6.10 -11.18
C LYS A 71 4.43 -6.03 -11.18
N ILE A 72 5.01 -5.42 -10.18
CA ILE A 72 6.48 -5.27 -10.06
C ILE A 72 7.13 -6.29 -9.15
N VAL A 73 6.32 -7.04 -8.38
CA VAL A 73 6.76 -8.13 -7.51
C VAL A 73 6.01 -9.39 -7.92
N GLU A 74 6.75 -10.48 -8.15
CA GLU A 74 6.13 -11.77 -8.46
C GLU A 74 5.34 -12.30 -7.26
N GLU A 75 4.27 -13.01 -7.55
CA GLU A 75 3.51 -13.71 -6.52
C GLU A 75 4.36 -14.75 -5.79
N GLY A 76 4.01 -15.02 -4.57
CA GLY A 76 4.70 -15.99 -3.73
C GLY A 76 4.77 -15.56 -2.27
N THR A 77 5.48 -16.33 -1.49
CA THR A 77 5.66 -16.09 -0.07
C THR A 77 6.92 -15.29 0.19
N TYR A 78 6.79 -14.26 1.01
CA TYR A 78 7.87 -13.33 1.35
C TYR A 78 7.95 -13.09 2.85
N LYS A 79 9.16 -12.82 3.34
CA LYS A 79 9.32 -12.02 4.54
C LYS A 79 9.45 -10.56 4.11
N ILE A 80 8.76 -9.67 4.82
CA ILE A 80 8.75 -8.23 4.60
C ILE A 80 9.52 -7.59 5.73
N VAL A 81 10.71 -7.08 5.45
CA VAL A 81 11.62 -6.55 6.47
C VAL A 81 11.87 -5.07 6.28
N LEU A 82 12.17 -4.36 7.36
CA LEU A 82 12.64 -2.97 7.27
C LEU A 82 13.97 -2.90 6.52
N ALA A 83 14.07 -1.99 5.56
CA ALA A 83 15.26 -1.90 4.69
C ALA A 83 16.54 -1.58 5.46
N ASN A 84 16.43 -0.75 6.51
CA ASN A 84 17.54 -0.35 7.38
C ASN A 84 17.79 -1.33 8.56
N ALA A 85 16.88 -2.28 8.79
CA ALA A 85 16.99 -3.29 9.84
C ALA A 85 16.49 -4.66 9.34
N PRO A 86 17.25 -5.34 8.46
CA PRO A 86 16.77 -6.52 7.72
C PRO A 86 16.56 -7.78 8.60
N THR A 87 16.92 -7.72 9.86
CA THR A 87 16.55 -8.74 10.84
C THR A 87 15.16 -8.53 11.45
N GLN A 88 14.54 -7.39 11.18
CA GLN A 88 13.25 -6.98 11.71
C GLN A 88 12.19 -7.08 10.62
N SER A 89 11.13 -7.85 10.87
CA SER A 89 10.08 -8.14 9.88
C SER A 89 8.70 -7.78 10.38
N LEU A 90 7.79 -7.52 9.43
CA LEU A 90 6.36 -7.55 9.72
C LEU A 90 6.02 -8.88 10.40
N THR A 91 5.18 -8.80 11.42
CA THR A 91 4.79 -9.94 12.24
C THR A 91 3.36 -9.76 12.73
N VAL A 92 2.51 -10.75 12.53
CA VAL A 92 1.19 -10.79 13.20
C VAL A 92 1.42 -11.12 14.67
N GLU A 93 0.92 -10.27 15.54
CA GLU A 93 1.13 -10.36 16.98
C GLU A 93 0.70 -11.71 17.55
N ASN A 94 1.59 -12.31 18.35
CA ASN A 94 1.40 -13.62 19.00
C ASN A 94 1.06 -14.78 18.06
N GLY A 95 1.24 -14.62 16.74
CA GLY A 95 0.83 -15.63 15.75
C GLY A 95 -0.68 -15.87 15.73
N SER A 96 -1.46 -14.87 16.15
CA SER A 96 -2.93 -14.95 16.20
C SER A 96 -3.50 -15.23 14.80
N THR A 97 -4.61 -15.96 14.77
CA THR A 97 -5.42 -16.20 13.56
C THR A 97 -6.76 -15.46 13.60
N GLU A 98 -6.99 -14.65 14.63
CA GLU A 98 -8.24 -13.92 14.82
C GLU A 98 -8.27 -12.64 13.97
N ASP A 99 -9.48 -12.15 13.66
CA ASP A 99 -9.69 -10.83 13.08
C ASP A 99 -9.27 -9.74 14.07
N GLY A 100 -8.66 -8.68 13.55
CA GLY A 100 -8.16 -7.57 14.35
C GLY A 100 -6.84 -7.85 15.07
N ALA A 101 -6.16 -8.97 14.78
CA ALA A 101 -4.85 -9.21 15.34
C ALA A 101 -3.84 -8.22 14.79
N ASN A 102 -3.17 -7.50 15.68
CA ASN A 102 -2.26 -6.42 15.34
C ASN A 102 -1.06 -6.89 14.51
N VAL A 103 -0.52 -5.99 13.69
CA VAL A 103 0.74 -6.19 12.97
C VAL A 103 1.78 -5.23 13.51
N HIS A 104 2.95 -5.77 13.81
CA HIS A 104 4.06 -5.01 14.37
C HIS A 104 5.39 -5.46 13.76
N ILE A 105 6.48 -4.78 14.08
CA ILE A 105 7.85 -5.19 13.77
C ILE A 105 8.37 -6.13 14.86
N TRP A 106 8.97 -7.23 14.44
CA TRP A 106 9.64 -8.17 15.35
C TRP A 106 10.81 -8.84 14.67
N GLU A 107 11.80 -9.28 15.49
CA GLU A 107 12.92 -10.09 15.01
C GLU A 107 12.42 -11.29 14.21
N TYR A 108 12.95 -11.47 13.00
CA TYR A 108 12.56 -12.57 12.13
C TYR A 108 13.06 -13.92 12.65
N LYS A 109 12.16 -14.84 12.92
CA LYS A 109 12.42 -16.20 13.44
C LYS A 109 11.89 -17.31 12.54
N ASN A 110 11.58 -16.97 11.29
CA ASN A 110 11.05 -17.91 10.29
C ASN A 110 9.75 -18.60 10.71
N ASN A 111 8.92 -17.91 11.47
CA ASN A 111 7.60 -18.40 11.87
C ASN A 111 6.52 -18.01 10.81
N PRO A 112 5.44 -18.80 10.66
CA PRO A 112 4.39 -18.50 9.67
C PRO A 112 3.77 -17.10 9.78
N GLN A 113 3.61 -16.55 10.99
CA GLN A 113 3.11 -15.18 11.22
C GLN A 113 4.05 -14.07 10.75
N GLN A 114 5.25 -14.42 10.26
CA GLN A 114 6.26 -13.52 9.69
C GLN A 114 6.45 -13.73 8.19
N GLN A 115 5.59 -14.54 7.61
CA GLN A 115 5.61 -14.89 6.19
C GLN A 115 4.30 -14.46 5.57
N PHE A 116 4.39 -13.78 4.44
CA PHE A 116 3.24 -13.19 3.78
C PHE A 116 3.20 -13.64 2.31
N GLU A 117 2.08 -14.17 1.90
CA GLU A 117 1.81 -14.42 0.50
C GLU A 117 1.40 -13.09 -0.17
N LEU A 118 2.03 -12.78 -1.30
CA LEU A 118 1.67 -11.66 -2.14
C LEU A 118 0.86 -12.20 -3.33
N VAL A 119 -0.38 -11.76 -3.46
CA VAL A 119 -1.27 -12.08 -4.56
C VAL A 119 -1.60 -10.82 -5.32
N TYR A 120 -1.35 -10.80 -6.63
CA TYR A 120 -1.67 -9.67 -7.49
C TYR A 120 -3.00 -9.91 -8.19
N ASN A 121 -3.95 -9.01 -7.99
CA ASN A 121 -5.30 -9.15 -8.52
C ASN A 121 -5.48 -8.44 -9.88
N GLU A 122 -6.50 -8.87 -10.62
CA GLU A 122 -6.86 -8.28 -11.92
C GLU A 122 -7.23 -6.78 -11.84
N ASP A 123 -7.57 -6.29 -10.64
CA ASP A 123 -7.84 -4.86 -10.39
C ASP A 123 -6.57 -4.00 -10.28
N GLY A 124 -5.37 -4.62 -10.38
CA GLY A 124 -4.09 -3.91 -10.36
C GLY A 124 -3.51 -3.68 -8.97
N TYR A 125 -3.95 -4.42 -7.96
CA TYR A 125 -3.49 -4.29 -6.58
C TYR A 125 -3.02 -5.62 -6.01
N TYR A 126 -2.20 -5.54 -4.97
CA TYR A 126 -1.80 -6.70 -4.19
C TYR A 126 -2.70 -6.90 -2.98
N GLU A 127 -2.93 -8.16 -2.64
CA GLU A 127 -3.27 -8.61 -1.30
C GLU A 127 -2.00 -9.09 -0.61
N ILE A 128 -1.88 -8.81 0.67
CA ILE A 128 -0.77 -9.25 1.53
C ILE A 128 -1.37 -10.15 2.60
N ILE A 129 -1.03 -11.43 2.55
CA ILE A 129 -1.74 -12.49 3.26
C ILE A 129 -0.78 -13.19 4.23
N PRO A 130 -0.93 -13.00 5.57
CA PRO A 130 -0.17 -13.76 6.54
C PRO A 130 -0.41 -15.28 6.40
N THR A 131 0.65 -16.07 6.26
CA THR A 131 0.52 -17.51 5.98
C THR A 131 -0.02 -18.32 7.16
N ASN A 132 0.08 -17.80 8.39
CA ASN A 132 -0.47 -18.45 9.58
C ASN A 132 -1.99 -18.41 9.64
N SER A 133 -2.64 -17.41 9.03
CA SER A 133 -4.09 -17.19 9.15
C SER A 133 -4.84 -17.25 7.83
N GLY A 134 -4.16 -16.94 6.70
CA GLY A 134 -4.83 -16.78 5.41
C GLY A 134 -5.70 -15.54 5.31
N LYS A 135 -5.63 -14.64 6.29
CA LYS A 135 -6.36 -13.37 6.31
C LYS A 135 -5.68 -12.33 5.41
N ARG A 136 -6.15 -11.09 5.43
CA ARG A 136 -5.60 -9.97 4.65
C ARG A 136 -5.01 -8.93 5.59
N LEU A 137 -3.89 -8.36 5.21
CA LEU A 137 -3.39 -7.14 5.84
C LEU A 137 -4.41 -6.02 5.59
N ASP A 138 -4.91 -5.40 6.64
CA ASP A 138 -6.08 -4.52 6.65
C ASP A 138 -5.77 -3.19 7.33
N VAL A 139 -6.25 -2.08 6.78
CA VAL A 139 -6.13 -0.75 7.39
C VAL A 139 -7.37 -0.44 8.21
N VAL A 140 -7.20 -0.24 9.51
CA VAL A 140 -8.26 0.10 10.45
C VAL A 140 -8.43 1.61 10.54
N GLY A 141 -9.61 2.12 10.21
CA GLY A 141 -9.87 3.57 10.29
C GLY A 141 -9.51 4.35 9.02
N TYR A 142 -9.25 5.62 9.11
CA TYR A 142 -8.92 6.54 8.00
C TYR A 142 -7.85 7.54 8.41
N GLY A 143 -6.97 7.89 7.47
CA GLY A 143 -5.97 8.93 7.65
C GLY A 143 -4.69 8.46 8.34
N ASN A 144 -3.81 9.41 8.61
CA ASN A 144 -2.53 9.17 9.26
C ASN A 144 -2.69 8.45 10.60
N GLU A 145 -1.72 7.59 10.91
CA GLU A 145 -1.67 6.79 12.13
C GLU A 145 -2.78 5.71 12.25
N SER A 146 -3.53 5.48 11.15
CA SER A 146 -4.47 4.35 11.12
C SER A 146 -3.72 3.05 11.27
N ASN A 147 -4.18 2.23 12.20
CA ASN A 147 -3.56 0.95 12.51
C ASN A 147 -3.63 -0.03 11.34
N VAL A 148 -2.68 -0.95 11.28
CA VAL A 148 -2.71 -2.07 10.37
C VAL A 148 -2.80 -3.37 11.17
N ASP A 149 -3.81 -4.16 10.86
CA ASP A 149 -4.04 -5.47 11.45
C ASP A 149 -4.22 -6.54 10.36
N GLN A 150 -4.69 -7.70 10.74
CA GLN A 150 -5.21 -8.70 9.81
C GLN A 150 -6.72 -8.87 9.96
N TRP A 151 -7.43 -9.04 8.86
CA TRP A 151 -8.86 -9.31 8.86
C TRP A 151 -9.24 -10.35 7.81
N ALA A 152 -10.38 -11.03 8.01
CA ALA A 152 -10.94 -11.92 7.01
C ALA A 152 -11.13 -11.19 5.67
N ASP A 153 -11.01 -11.93 4.57
CA ASP A 153 -11.28 -11.38 3.24
C ASP A 153 -12.70 -10.78 3.19
N ASN A 154 -12.77 -9.52 2.85
CA ASN A 154 -14.01 -8.76 2.79
C ASN A 154 -14.49 -8.48 1.36
N GLY A 155 -14.03 -9.29 0.40
CA GLY A 155 -14.48 -9.24 -1.00
C GLY A 155 -13.85 -8.11 -1.82
N GLY A 156 -12.65 -7.66 -1.44
CA GLY A 156 -11.87 -6.72 -2.23
C GLY A 156 -12.04 -5.27 -1.88
N ASN A 157 -12.42 -4.95 -0.64
CA ASN A 157 -12.44 -3.58 -0.14
C ASN A 157 -11.07 -2.93 -0.19
N ASP A 158 -11.04 -1.62 -0.39
CA ASP A 158 -9.83 -0.83 -0.57
C ASP A 158 -8.88 -0.86 0.62
N ASN A 159 -9.36 -1.15 1.84
CA ASN A 159 -8.55 -1.30 3.04
C ASN A 159 -7.67 -2.57 3.06
N GLN A 160 -7.94 -3.54 2.19
CA GLN A 160 -7.15 -4.77 2.02
C GLN A 160 -6.38 -4.80 0.68
N ARG A 161 -6.32 -3.67 -0.02
CA ARG A 161 -5.66 -3.53 -1.31
C ARG A 161 -4.43 -2.64 -1.19
N TRP A 162 -3.33 -3.10 -1.77
CA TRP A 162 -2.03 -2.45 -1.64
C TRP A 162 -1.38 -2.27 -3.00
N VAL A 163 -0.68 -1.17 -3.20
CA VAL A 163 0.28 -1.01 -4.28
C VAL A 163 1.68 -1.17 -3.72
N ILE A 164 2.48 -1.98 -4.40
CA ILE A 164 3.91 -2.10 -4.12
C ILE A 164 4.65 -1.35 -5.22
N ARG A 165 5.55 -0.46 -4.87
CA ARG A 165 6.36 0.31 -5.81
C ARG A 165 7.81 0.41 -5.37
N LYS A 166 8.71 0.63 -6.34
CA LYS A 166 10.12 0.90 -6.02
C LYS A 166 10.25 2.29 -5.40
N SER A 167 10.98 2.37 -4.30
CA SER A 167 11.41 3.63 -3.73
C SER A 167 12.62 4.20 -4.47
N LYS A 168 12.93 5.48 -4.22
CA LYS A 168 14.14 6.11 -4.76
C LYS A 168 15.43 5.42 -4.30
N ALA A 169 15.42 4.78 -3.14
CA ALA A 169 16.55 4.02 -2.61
C ALA A 169 16.67 2.60 -3.20
N GLY A 170 15.74 2.19 -4.09
CA GLY A 170 15.73 0.87 -4.70
C GLY A 170 15.07 -0.21 -3.84
N ASN A 171 14.58 0.14 -2.66
CA ASN A 171 13.74 -0.70 -1.83
C ASN A 171 12.28 -0.67 -2.31
N TYR A 172 11.33 -1.03 -1.46
CA TYR A 172 9.92 -0.99 -1.76
C TYR A 172 9.15 -0.11 -0.76
N ASN A 173 8.20 0.64 -1.28
CA ASN A 173 7.12 1.20 -0.50
C ASN A 173 5.86 0.38 -0.74
N ILE A 174 5.06 0.20 0.29
CA ILE A 174 3.77 -0.48 0.26
C ILE A 174 2.72 0.58 0.59
N VAL A 175 1.76 0.79 -0.29
CA VAL A 175 0.83 1.92 -0.22
C VAL A 175 -0.60 1.43 -0.25
N SER A 176 -1.39 1.88 0.71
CA SER A 176 -2.82 1.55 0.80
C SER A 176 -3.60 2.14 -0.38
N LYS A 177 -4.42 1.32 -1.03
CA LYS A 177 -5.37 1.79 -2.05
C LYS A 177 -6.39 2.75 -1.47
N ARG A 178 -6.81 2.53 -0.22
CA ARG A 178 -7.90 3.23 0.43
C ARG A 178 -7.69 4.74 0.53
N ASP A 179 -6.52 5.17 0.94
CA ASP A 179 -6.21 6.56 1.26
C ASP A 179 -4.85 7.04 0.74
N SER A 180 -4.16 6.20 -0.04
CA SER A 180 -2.84 6.49 -0.62
C SER A 180 -1.74 6.70 0.43
N LEU A 181 -1.95 6.23 1.66
CA LEU A 181 -0.97 6.30 2.73
C LEU A 181 0.00 5.12 2.65
N TYR A 182 1.20 5.34 3.14
CA TYR A 182 2.31 4.40 3.11
C TYR A 182 2.29 3.51 4.35
N LEU A 183 2.50 2.21 4.18
CA LEU A 183 2.80 1.31 5.29
C LEU A 183 4.03 1.84 6.02
N ASP A 184 3.93 1.98 7.33
CA ASP A 184 4.90 2.72 8.13
C ASP A 184 5.13 2.04 9.49
N ALA A 185 6.39 1.83 9.83
CA ALA A 185 6.76 1.48 11.18
C ALA A 185 6.79 2.75 12.04
N TYR A 186 5.96 2.79 13.07
CA TYR A 186 5.77 3.95 13.93
C TYR A 186 7.08 4.60 14.34
N GLN A 187 7.18 5.92 14.10
CA GLN A 187 8.39 6.73 14.35
C GLN A 187 9.67 6.20 13.69
N SER A 188 9.56 5.42 12.60
CA SER A 188 10.70 4.74 11.94
C SER A 188 11.52 3.87 12.90
N SER A 189 10.92 3.40 13.99
CA SER A 189 11.55 2.50 14.95
C SER A 189 11.70 1.10 14.36
N SER A 190 12.79 0.43 14.74
CA SER A 190 13.05 -0.98 14.41
C SER A 190 13.02 -1.89 15.64
N GLU A 191 12.57 -1.40 16.77
CA GLU A 191 12.48 -2.17 18.00
C GLU A 191 11.37 -3.23 17.91
N ASN A 192 11.56 -4.34 18.60
CA ASN A 192 10.53 -5.36 18.72
C ASN A 192 9.24 -4.77 19.33
N GLY A 193 8.09 -5.02 18.71
CA GLY A 193 6.80 -4.49 19.13
C GLY A 193 6.47 -3.11 18.55
N THR A 194 7.34 -2.54 17.70
CA THR A 194 6.99 -1.30 16.98
C THR A 194 5.76 -1.53 16.13
N ASN A 195 4.73 -0.72 16.35
CA ASN A 195 3.47 -0.82 15.64
C ASN A 195 3.62 -0.53 14.15
N ILE A 196 2.84 -1.23 13.32
CA ILE A 196 2.68 -0.91 11.90
C ILE A 196 1.38 -0.14 11.73
N GLN A 197 1.48 0.95 11.00
CA GLN A 197 0.39 1.86 10.69
C GLN A 197 0.43 2.26 9.21
N VAL A 198 -0.49 3.10 8.78
CA VAL A 198 -0.35 3.86 7.55
C VAL A 198 -0.12 5.34 7.86
N TYR A 199 0.75 5.98 7.08
CA TYR A 199 1.14 7.39 7.26
C TYR A 199 1.41 8.06 5.92
N GLU A 200 1.26 9.38 5.84
CA GLU A 200 1.65 10.15 4.66
C GLU A 200 3.13 9.89 4.30
N GLN A 201 3.49 10.14 3.05
CA GLN A 201 4.87 9.94 2.59
C GLN A 201 5.84 10.83 3.37
N SER A 202 6.59 10.23 4.27
CA SER A 202 7.59 10.92 5.08
C SER A 202 9.00 10.86 4.48
N GLY A 203 9.26 9.86 3.64
CA GLY A 203 10.60 9.52 3.18
C GLY A 203 11.50 8.93 4.26
N GLY A 204 10.93 8.60 5.42
CA GLY A 204 11.63 7.97 6.54
C GLY A 204 11.89 6.49 6.34
N ASN A 205 12.82 5.96 7.12
CA ASN A 205 13.20 4.53 7.06
C ASN A 205 12.06 3.57 7.43
N GLY A 206 11.05 4.05 8.18
CA GLY A 206 9.88 3.26 8.55
C GLY A 206 8.98 2.87 7.38
N GLN A 207 9.14 3.53 6.23
CA GLN A 207 8.36 3.30 5.01
C GLN A 207 9.15 2.56 3.93
N GLU A 208 10.37 2.14 4.24
CA GLU A 208 11.26 1.44 3.31
C GLU A 208 11.36 -0.04 3.68
N PHE A 209 10.91 -0.91 2.78
CA PHE A 209 10.89 -2.35 3.00
C PHE A 209 11.70 -3.10 1.95
N LYS A 210 12.25 -4.25 2.35
CA LYS A 210 12.74 -5.29 1.44
C LYS A 210 11.76 -6.44 1.44
N LEU A 211 11.49 -6.95 0.26
CA LEU A 211 10.66 -8.13 0.04
C LEU A 211 11.61 -9.28 -0.31
N GLU A 212 11.83 -10.17 0.64
CA GLU A 212 12.73 -11.30 0.46
C GLU A 212 11.89 -12.57 0.26
N LYS A 213 11.91 -13.08 -0.98
CA LYS A 213 11.14 -14.26 -1.37
C LYS A 213 11.61 -15.47 -0.57
N ILE A 214 10.65 -16.17 0.00
CA ILE A 214 10.88 -17.45 0.66
C ILE A 214 10.71 -18.51 -0.41
N GLU A 215 11.81 -19.09 -0.84
CA GLU A 215 11.74 -20.27 -1.69
C GLU A 215 11.18 -21.41 -0.85
N ASN A 216 9.91 -21.73 -1.07
CA ASN A 216 9.43 -23.04 -0.69
C ASN A 216 10.24 -24.01 -1.55
N LYS A 217 11.30 -24.56 -1.01
CA LYS A 217 11.86 -25.79 -1.55
C LYS A 217 10.80 -26.86 -1.41
N SER A 218 9.85 -26.91 -2.37
CA SER A 218 9.30 -28.19 -2.75
C SER A 218 10.52 -28.93 -3.25
N GLU A 219 11.16 -29.71 -2.39
CA GLU A 219 12.13 -30.67 -2.85
C GLU A 219 11.42 -31.46 -3.92
N LYS A 220 11.84 -31.28 -5.18
CA LYS A 220 11.43 -32.15 -6.26
C LYS A 220 11.99 -33.51 -5.90
N ILE A 221 11.21 -34.25 -5.10
CA ILE A 221 11.60 -35.56 -4.56
C ILE A 221 11.83 -36.55 -5.70
N LEU A 222 11.23 -36.28 -6.88
CA LEU A 222 11.38 -37.10 -8.07
C LEU A 222 11.66 -36.20 -9.28
N GLU A 223 12.62 -36.57 -10.11
CA GLU A 223 12.83 -35.99 -11.43
C GLU A 223 11.61 -36.22 -12.33
N ASP A 224 11.45 -35.41 -13.39
CA ASP A 224 10.38 -35.67 -14.39
C ASP A 224 10.62 -37.02 -15.05
N GLY A 225 9.59 -37.89 -15.03
CA GLY A 225 9.72 -39.25 -15.55
C GLY A 225 8.45 -40.07 -15.40
N VAL A 226 8.50 -41.27 -15.90
CA VAL A 226 7.42 -42.25 -15.72
C VAL A 226 7.79 -43.16 -14.56
N TYR A 227 6.97 -43.20 -13.52
CA TYR A 227 7.22 -43.92 -12.28
C TYR A 227 6.20 -45.04 -12.08
N LYS A 228 6.67 -46.15 -11.57
CA LYS A 228 5.81 -47.25 -11.07
C LYS A 228 5.64 -47.06 -9.58
N ILE A 229 4.42 -46.94 -9.11
CA ILE A 229 4.09 -46.81 -7.67
C ILE A 229 3.86 -48.22 -7.14
N ALA A 230 4.63 -48.60 -6.12
CA ALA A 230 4.46 -49.88 -5.43
C ALA A 230 4.36 -49.68 -3.92
N PRO A 231 3.51 -50.45 -3.22
CA PRO A 231 3.45 -50.39 -1.77
C PRO A 231 4.76 -50.88 -1.13
N GLN A 232 5.16 -50.32 -0.01
CA GLN A 232 6.39 -50.65 0.70
C GLN A 232 6.52 -52.13 1.05
N ALA A 233 5.39 -52.85 1.25
CA ALA A 233 5.35 -54.28 1.54
C ALA A 233 5.65 -55.16 0.33
N ASN A 234 5.83 -54.60 -0.86
CA ASN A 234 5.95 -55.36 -2.13
C ASN A 234 6.94 -54.71 -3.10
N THR A 235 8.13 -54.35 -2.59
CA THR A 235 9.16 -53.67 -3.40
C THR A 235 10.00 -54.59 -4.29
N ASN A 236 9.71 -55.90 -4.31
CA ASN A 236 10.39 -56.89 -5.15
C ASN A 236 9.61 -57.15 -6.45
N ILE A 237 9.26 -56.11 -7.19
CA ILE A 237 8.62 -56.23 -8.49
C ILE A 237 9.53 -55.63 -9.59
#